data_27e6812f4d26175f1c533773045cf82f
#
_entry.id   27e6812f4d26175f1c533773045cf82f
#
_cell.length_a   1.000
_cell.length_b   1.000
_cell.length_c   1.000
_cell.angle_alpha   90.00
_cell.angle_beta   90.00
_cell.angle_gamma   90.00
#
_symmetry.space_group_name_H-M   'P 1'
#
loop_
_entity.id
_entity.type
_entity.pdbx_description
1 polymer ?
#
loop_
_entity_poly.entity_id
_entity_poly.type
_entity_poly.pdbx_seq_one_letter_code
_entity_poly.pdbx_strand_id
1 'polypeptide(L)'
;GDLLAQPIASSFGIADMGIPFYGLYGACSTIGESLSLGAMSVAAGYGAHILCATSSHFATAEKEFRFPLGYGNQRPLSATWTVTGSGACVLGNNPPVPENTENASPLRHENGCVAVTALTTGTVVDFGFRDSMNMGGCMAPAACDTICRHLTDFDRKPSDYDAIITGDLGVVGQRILFDLLREKGLSISSIHHDCGLLI
;
A
#
# COMPACT_ATOMS: atom_id res chain seq x y z
N GLY A 1 -7.62 8.87 -2.98
CA GLY A 1 -7.41 8.25 -4.30
C GLY A 1 -8.36 7.10 -4.55
N ASP A 2 -8.29 6.51 -5.73
CA ASP A 2 -9.16 5.41 -6.12
C ASP A 2 -8.38 4.36 -6.92
N LEU A 3 -8.71 3.08 -6.74
CA LEU A 3 -8.02 1.94 -7.35
C LEU A 3 -7.96 2.01 -8.89
N LEU A 4 -9.02 2.52 -9.53
CA LEU A 4 -9.13 2.62 -10.99
C LEU A 4 -9.19 4.06 -11.49
N ALA A 5 -8.59 5.01 -10.80
CA ALA A 5 -8.56 6.42 -11.15
C ALA A 5 -9.96 7.06 -11.25
N GLN A 6 -10.87 6.69 -10.38
CA GLN A 6 -12.23 7.21 -10.34
C GLN A 6 -12.49 8.14 -9.13
N PRO A 7 -11.69 9.20 -8.94
CA PRO A 7 -11.80 10.07 -7.78
C PRO A 7 -13.08 10.94 -7.78
N ILE A 8 -13.91 10.86 -8.81
CA ILE A 8 -15.14 11.65 -8.91
C ILE A 8 -16.11 11.32 -7.78
N ALA A 9 -16.27 10.05 -7.42
CA ALA A 9 -17.12 9.65 -6.29
C ALA A 9 -16.57 10.18 -4.96
N SER A 10 -15.24 10.12 -4.78
CA SER A 10 -14.58 10.68 -3.61
C SER A 10 -14.75 12.21 -3.52
N SER A 11 -14.67 12.93 -4.65
CA SER A 11 -14.88 14.38 -4.67
C SER A 11 -16.31 14.77 -4.28
N PHE A 12 -17.32 14.02 -4.71
CA PHE A 12 -18.68 14.23 -4.24
C PHE A 12 -18.84 13.93 -2.75
N GLY A 13 -18.20 12.86 -2.26
CA GLY A 13 -18.29 12.46 -0.85
C GLY A 13 -17.68 13.48 0.12
N ILE A 14 -16.71 14.28 -0.31
CA ILE A 14 -16.06 15.30 0.53
C ILE A 14 -16.46 16.73 0.15
N ALA A 15 -17.33 16.93 -0.83
CA ALA A 15 -17.69 18.27 -1.33
C ALA A 15 -18.17 19.21 -0.23
N ASP A 16 -18.99 18.70 0.69
CA ASP A 16 -19.58 19.48 1.77
C ASP A 16 -18.57 19.80 2.91
N MET A 17 -17.38 19.20 2.89
CA MET A 17 -16.38 19.43 3.92
C MET A 17 -15.61 20.75 3.71
N GLY A 18 -15.66 21.35 2.51
CA GLY A 18 -14.98 22.61 2.21
C GLY A 18 -13.47 22.58 2.33
N ILE A 19 -12.85 21.40 2.17
CA ILE A 19 -11.39 21.19 2.28
C ILE A 19 -10.76 21.05 0.88
N PRO A 20 -9.48 21.46 0.70
CA PRO A 20 -8.73 21.18 -0.52
C PRO A 20 -8.67 19.68 -0.81
N PHE A 21 -8.77 19.34 -2.10
CA PHE A 21 -8.79 17.95 -2.55
C PHE A 21 -7.78 17.68 -3.65
N TYR A 22 -7.03 16.59 -3.52
CA TYR A 22 -6.15 16.05 -4.54
C TYR A 22 -6.63 14.65 -4.94
N GLY A 23 -6.88 14.43 -6.23
CA GLY A 23 -7.15 13.11 -6.79
C GLY A 23 -5.83 12.38 -7.03
N LEU A 24 -5.63 11.23 -6.37
CA LEU A 24 -4.43 10.40 -6.49
C LEU A 24 -4.77 9.10 -7.21
N TYR A 25 -3.78 8.58 -7.93
CA TYR A 25 -3.89 7.29 -8.59
C TYR A 25 -2.53 6.58 -8.68
N GLY A 26 -2.42 5.52 -7.93
CA GLY A 26 -1.29 4.59 -7.95
C GLY A 26 -1.76 3.14 -8.05
N ALA A 27 -2.96 2.89 -8.61
CA ALA A 27 -3.60 1.57 -8.63
C ALA A 27 -3.55 0.92 -7.24
N CYS A 28 -3.04 -0.30 -7.12
CA CYS A 28 -2.94 -1.02 -5.85
C CYS A 28 -2.04 -0.30 -4.81
N SER A 29 -1.18 0.63 -5.24
CA SER A 29 -0.31 1.41 -4.36
C SER A 29 -0.92 2.74 -3.90
N THR A 30 -2.16 3.05 -4.25
CA THR A 30 -2.80 4.34 -3.98
C THR A 30 -2.78 4.71 -2.49
N ILE A 31 -2.93 3.74 -1.58
CA ILE A 31 -2.81 4.03 -0.13
C ILE A 31 -1.39 4.45 0.24
N GLY A 32 -0.36 3.78 -0.26
CA GLY A 32 1.04 4.13 -0.04
C GLY A 32 1.38 5.51 -0.61
N GLU A 33 0.88 5.82 -1.83
CA GLU A 33 1.00 7.14 -2.44
C GLU A 33 0.33 8.22 -1.59
N SER A 34 -0.91 7.98 -1.15
CA SER A 34 -1.66 8.91 -0.31
C SER A 34 -0.96 9.19 1.02
N LEU A 35 -0.48 8.15 1.70
CA LEU A 35 0.27 8.28 2.95
C LEU A 35 1.59 9.02 2.76
N SER A 36 2.32 8.71 1.69
CA SER A 36 3.60 9.33 1.38
C SER A 36 3.45 10.82 1.12
N LEU A 37 2.53 11.20 0.22
CA LEU A 37 2.25 12.60 -0.09
C LEU A 37 1.66 13.35 1.11
N GLY A 38 0.80 12.70 1.88
CA GLY A 38 0.25 13.26 3.11
C GLY A 38 1.33 13.55 4.14
N ALA A 39 2.23 12.59 4.39
CA ALA A 39 3.33 12.77 5.33
C ALA A 39 4.31 13.86 4.88
N MET A 40 4.68 13.90 3.59
CA MET A 40 5.50 14.99 3.03
C MET A 40 4.81 16.36 3.18
N SER A 41 3.50 16.43 2.94
CA SER A 41 2.74 17.68 3.06
C SER A 41 2.68 18.18 4.50
N VAL A 42 2.47 17.28 5.47
CA VAL A 42 2.51 17.62 6.90
C VAL A 42 3.91 18.09 7.29
N ALA A 43 4.95 17.36 6.90
CA ALA A 43 6.33 17.69 7.20
C ALA A 43 6.76 19.04 6.58
N ALA A 44 6.24 19.37 5.39
CA ALA A 44 6.49 20.65 4.71
C ALA A 44 5.63 21.82 5.24
N GLY A 45 4.72 21.57 6.16
CA GLY A 45 3.86 22.61 6.75
C GLY A 45 2.70 23.05 5.87
N TYR A 46 2.33 22.28 4.83
CA TYR A 46 1.16 22.60 3.98
C TYR A 46 -0.17 22.50 4.74
N GLY A 47 -0.24 21.66 5.77
CA GLY A 47 -1.39 21.55 6.64
C GLY A 47 -1.02 20.84 7.93
N ALA A 48 -1.67 21.24 9.03
CA ALA A 48 -1.47 20.60 10.33
C ALA A 48 -2.04 19.17 10.36
N HIS A 49 -3.10 18.94 9.59
CA HIS A 49 -3.77 17.65 9.46
C HIS A 49 -4.09 17.38 8.00
N ILE A 50 -3.74 16.20 7.52
CA ILE A 50 -3.99 15.75 6.15
C ILE A 50 -4.82 14.45 6.21
N LEU A 51 -5.97 14.46 5.55
CA LEU A 51 -6.80 13.27 5.36
C LEU A 51 -6.24 12.47 4.17
N CYS A 52 -5.78 11.25 4.43
CA CYS A 52 -5.38 10.26 3.44
C CYS A 52 -6.50 9.23 3.31
N ALA A 53 -7.08 9.10 2.13
CA ALA A 53 -8.16 8.18 1.88
C ALA A 53 -8.03 7.48 0.53
N THR A 54 -8.39 6.21 0.49
CA THR A 54 -8.46 5.41 -0.74
C THR A 54 -9.77 4.66 -0.81
N SER A 55 -10.19 4.34 -2.02
CA SER A 55 -11.41 3.58 -2.27
C SER A 55 -11.27 2.63 -3.46
N SER A 56 -12.17 1.65 -3.53
CA SER A 56 -12.43 0.84 -4.71
C SER A 56 -13.93 0.72 -4.93
N HIS A 57 -14.32 0.53 -6.20
CA HIS A 57 -15.73 0.43 -6.60
C HIS A 57 -16.01 -0.94 -7.17
N PHE A 58 -16.97 -1.65 -6.59
CA PHE A 58 -17.32 -3.02 -6.96
C PHE A 58 -17.49 -3.22 -8.47
N ALA A 59 -18.37 -2.46 -9.11
CA ALA A 59 -18.72 -2.67 -10.51
C ALA A 59 -17.53 -2.55 -11.48
N THR A 60 -16.61 -1.66 -11.22
CA THR A 60 -15.43 -1.42 -12.05
C THR A 60 -14.28 -2.36 -11.68
N ALA A 61 -13.98 -2.53 -10.42
CA ALA A 61 -12.91 -3.41 -9.93
C ALA A 61 -13.19 -4.88 -10.29
N GLU A 62 -14.41 -5.35 -10.09
CA GLU A 62 -14.80 -6.72 -10.46
C GLU A 62 -14.69 -6.96 -11.97
N LYS A 63 -15.12 -6.00 -12.78
CA LYS A 63 -15.01 -6.11 -14.24
C LYS A 63 -13.56 -6.19 -14.72
N GLU A 64 -12.70 -5.40 -14.14
CA GLU A 64 -11.28 -5.34 -14.52
C GLU A 64 -10.50 -6.57 -14.05
N PHE A 65 -10.66 -6.97 -12.79
CA PHE A 65 -9.82 -7.99 -12.18
C PHE A 65 -10.40 -9.41 -12.19
N ARG A 66 -11.69 -9.54 -12.48
CA ARG A 66 -12.38 -10.85 -12.58
C ARG A 66 -12.93 -11.11 -13.96
N PHE A 67 -12.18 -10.76 -14.96
CA PHE A 67 -12.60 -11.01 -16.36
C PHE A 67 -12.29 -12.47 -16.77
N PRO A 68 -13.23 -13.14 -17.49
CA PRO A 68 -14.62 -12.74 -17.71
C PRO A 68 -15.51 -13.02 -16.50
N LEU A 69 -16.37 -12.07 -16.14
CA LEU A 69 -17.24 -12.16 -14.96
C LEU A 69 -18.15 -13.39 -14.94
N GLY A 70 -18.55 -13.87 -16.13
CA GLY A 70 -19.39 -15.06 -16.29
C GLY A 70 -18.74 -16.35 -15.76
N TYR A 71 -17.42 -16.36 -15.56
CA TYR A 71 -16.66 -17.47 -15.00
C TYR A 71 -16.13 -17.18 -13.59
N GLY A 72 -16.80 -16.31 -12.86
CA GLY A 72 -16.34 -15.74 -11.60
C GLY A 72 -15.81 -16.69 -10.52
N ASN A 73 -16.19 -17.96 -10.58
CA ASN A 73 -15.72 -18.99 -9.65
C ASN A 73 -14.49 -19.77 -10.13
N GLN A 74 -14.07 -19.57 -11.37
CA GLN A 74 -12.96 -20.28 -11.99
C GLN A 74 -11.77 -19.35 -12.15
N ARG A 75 -11.06 -19.07 -11.07
CA ARG A 75 -9.87 -18.25 -11.16
C ARG A 75 -8.60 -19.08 -11.13
N PRO A 76 -7.61 -18.78 -12.00
CA PRO A 76 -6.30 -19.37 -11.91
C PRO A 76 -5.57 -18.88 -10.65
N LEU A 77 -4.51 -19.58 -10.24
CA LEU A 77 -3.68 -19.19 -9.08
C LEU A 77 -2.99 -17.83 -9.27
N SER A 78 -2.87 -17.36 -10.52
CA SER A 78 -2.29 -16.05 -10.86
C SER A 78 -3.29 -14.90 -10.71
N ALA A 79 -4.59 -15.17 -10.55
CA ALA A 79 -5.60 -14.14 -10.33
C ALA A 79 -5.59 -13.65 -8.88
N THR A 80 -5.87 -12.36 -8.71
CA THR A 80 -6.09 -11.72 -7.41
C THR A 80 -7.58 -11.43 -7.21
N TRP A 81 -8.01 -11.32 -5.95
CA TRP A 81 -9.34 -10.86 -5.61
C TRP A 81 -9.28 -9.40 -5.19
N THR A 82 -10.23 -8.61 -5.68
CA THR A 82 -10.44 -7.26 -5.21
C THR A 82 -11.62 -7.23 -4.25
N VAL A 83 -11.54 -6.36 -3.26
CA VAL A 83 -12.62 -6.10 -2.30
C VAL A 83 -13.08 -4.67 -2.48
N THR A 84 -14.39 -4.48 -2.57
CA THR A 84 -14.97 -3.13 -2.49
C THR A 84 -14.80 -2.62 -1.07
N GLY A 85 -14.20 -1.46 -0.95
CA GLY A 85 -13.96 -0.87 0.36
C GLY A 85 -13.34 0.51 0.26
N SER A 86 -13.22 1.12 1.41
CA SER A 86 -12.46 2.36 1.59
C SER A 86 -11.73 2.35 2.91
N GLY A 87 -10.58 2.99 2.93
CA GLY A 87 -9.79 3.21 4.12
C GLY A 87 -9.35 4.66 4.19
N ALA A 88 -9.34 5.22 5.39
CA ALA A 88 -8.90 6.58 5.61
C ALA A 88 -8.14 6.72 6.93
N CYS A 89 -7.17 7.60 6.95
CA CYS A 89 -6.47 8.01 8.15
C CYS A 89 -6.14 9.51 8.09
N VAL A 90 -5.93 10.10 9.25
CA VAL A 90 -5.49 11.49 9.39
C VAL A 90 -4.04 11.50 9.85
N LEU A 91 -3.19 12.20 9.09
CA LEU A 91 -1.80 12.45 9.46
C LEU A 91 -1.67 13.86 10.06
N GLY A 92 -0.81 13.99 11.07
CA GLY A 92 -0.52 15.27 11.72
C GLY A 92 0.84 15.28 12.38
N ASN A 93 1.38 16.47 12.68
CA ASN A 93 2.68 16.64 13.34
C ASN A 93 2.62 16.49 14.85
N ASN A 94 1.45 16.57 15.45
CA ASN A 94 1.29 16.50 16.89
C ASN A 94 0.68 15.14 17.26
N PRO A 95 1.49 14.13 17.64
CA PRO A 95 0.94 12.96 18.27
C PRO A 95 0.23 13.40 19.55
N PRO A 96 -0.92 12.84 19.91
CA PRO A 96 -1.50 13.04 21.22
C PRO A 96 -0.44 12.67 22.25
N VAL A 97 -0.01 13.64 23.05
CA VAL A 97 1.01 13.44 24.07
C VAL A 97 0.40 12.58 25.15
N PRO A 98 0.95 11.40 25.45
CA PRO A 98 0.55 10.65 26.64
C PRO A 98 0.98 11.46 27.86
N GLU A 99 0.06 11.67 28.80
CA GLU A 99 0.34 12.44 30.01
C GLU A 99 1.41 11.85 30.93
N ASN A 100 1.91 10.63 30.68
CA ASN A 100 2.93 9.96 31.49
C ASN A 100 3.74 8.93 30.69
N THR A 101 4.86 9.32 30.08
CA THR A 101 5.81 8.30 29.59
C THR A 101 7.26 8.78 29.67
N GLU A 102 7.94 8.46 30.76
CA GLU A 102 9.40 8.59 30.84
C GLU A 102 10.18 7.48 30.08
N ASN A 103 9.49 6.47 29.50
CA ASN A 103 10.11 5.29 28.88
C ASN A 103 9.47 4.82 27.56
N ALA A 104 8.83 5.69 26.79
CA ALA A 104 8.22 5.27 25.52
C ALA A 104 9.28 4.99 24.45
N SER A 105 9.23 3.79 23.87
CA SER A 105 9.98 3.49 22.65
C SER A 105 9.57 4.45 21.53
N PRO A 106 10.50 5.03 20.75
CA PRO A 106 10.18 5.99 19.68
C PRO A 106 9.30 5.40 18.57
N LEU A 107 9.04 4.10 18.55
CA LEU A 107 8.28 3.39 17.54
C LEU A 107 6.90 2.89 18.00
N ARG A 108 6.61 2.94 19.31
CA ARG A 108 5.29 2.57 19.84
C ARG A 108 4.81 3.65 20.80
N HIS A 109 3.84 4.41 20.37
CA HIS A 109 3.10 5.25 21.29
C HIS A 109 2.10 4.39 22.06
N GLU A 110 2.23 4.30 23.37
CA GLU A 110 1.34 3.51 24.25
C GLU A 110 -0.14 3.90 24.14
N ASN A 111 -0.46 4.99 23.45
CA ASN A 111 -1.81 5.50 23.25
C ASN A 111 -2.40 5.16 21.85
N GLY A 112 -1.89 4.14 21.14
CA GLY A 112 -2.46 3.70 19.88
C GLY A 112 -2.17 4.60 18.67
N CYS A 113 -1.30 5.60 18.80
CA CYS A 113 -0.86 6.39 17.65
C CYS A 113 0.25 5.69 16.87
N VAL A 114 0.11 5.67 15.55
CA VAL A 114 1.08 5.12 14.61
C VAL A 114 1.87 6.27 13.99
N ALA A 115 3.20 6.15 13.91
CA ALA A 115 4.06 7.14 13.28
C ALA A 115 4.56 6.65 11.92
N VAL A 116 4.54 7.53 10.91
CA VAL A 116 5.25 7.34 9.65
C VAL A 116 6.71 7.77 9.89
N THR A 117 7.61 6.81 9.99
CA THR A 117 9.02 7.07 10.34
C THR A 117 9.94 7.13 9.14
N ALA A 118 9.56 6.51 8.02
CA ALA A 118 10.38 6.47 6.81
C ALA A 118 9.48 6.31 5.59
N LEU A 119 9.92 6.85 4.46
CA LEU A 119 9.25 6.74 3.16
C LEU A 119 10.27 6.36 2.10
N THR A 120 9.92 5.43 1.24
CA THR A 120 10.68 5.07 0.05
C THR A 120 9.77 5.15 -1.16
N THR A 121 10.05 6.07 -2.05
CA THR A 121 9.31 6.17 -3.32
C THR A 121 9.89 5.15 -4.30
N GLY A 122 9.04 4.21 -4.75
CA GLY A 122 9.40 3.22 -5.75
C GLY A 122 9.65 3.83 -7.12
N THR A 123 10.35 3.09 -7.98
CA THR A 123 10.55 3.42 -9.39
C THR A 123 9.77 2.46 -10.26
N VAL A 124 9.52 2.84 -11.50
CA VAL A 124 8.95 1.93 -12.49
C VAL A 124 9.97 0.82 -12.78
N VAL A 125 9.53 -0.43 -12.62
CA VAL A 125 10.34 -1.63 -12.91
C VAL A 125 9.63 -2.44 -13.98
N ASP A 126 10.31 -2.64 -15.12
CA ASP A 126 9.79 -3.42 -16.24
C ASP A 126 10.75 -4.57 -16.60
N PHE A 127 10.33 -5.79 -16.36
CA PHE A 127 11.04 -7.01 -16.76
C PHE A 127 10.56 -7.56 -18.11
N GLY A 128 9.77 -6.79 -18.86
CA GLY A 128 9.22 -7.21 -20.15
C GLY A 128 8.12 -8.28 -20.02
N PHE A 129 7.50 -8.38 -18.85
CA PHE A 129 6.43 -9.33 -18.59
C PHE A 129 5.17 -8.96 -19.38
N ARG A 130 4.57 -9.93 -20.09
CA ARG A 130 3.46 -9.66 -21.04
C ARG A 130 2.18 -10.44 -20.77
N ASP A 131 2.14 -11.25 -19.73
CA ASP A 131 0.93 -11.99 -19.36
C ASP A 131 -0.02 -11.09 -18.55
N SER A 132 -1.05 -10.57 -19.24
CA SER A 132 -2.05 -9.69 -18.61
C SER A 132 -2.93 -10.39 -17.58
N MET A 133 -2.91 -11.73 -17.53
CA MET A 133 -3.69 -12.52 -16.58
C MET A 133 -2.88 -12.90 -15.34
N ASN A 134 -1.65 -12.42 -15.21
CA ASN A 134 -0.77 -12.67 -14.09
C ASN A 134 -0.16 -11.36 -13.56
N MET A 135 -0.98 -10.57 -12.90
CA MET A 135 -0.56 -9.29 -12.32
C MET A 135 0.52 -9.45 -11.24
N GLY A 136 0.42 -10.50 -10.42
CA GLY A 136 1.42 -10.77 -9.39
C GLY A 136 2.81 -10.98 -9.98
N GLY A 137 2.92 -11.66 -11.11
CA GLY A 137 4.19 -11.84 -11.83
C GLY A 137 4.77 -10.52 -12.34
N CYS A 138 3.93 -9.58 -12.74
CA CYS A 138 4.34 -8.23 -13.14
C CYS A 138 4.74 -7.36 -11.95
N MET A 139 4.01 -7.43 -10.83
CA MET A 139 4.20 -6.56 -9.67
C MET A 139 5.34 -7.01 -8.74
N ALA A 140 5.62 -8.31 -8.66
CA ALA A 140 6.62 -8.86 -7.75
C ALA A 140 8.05 -8.26 -7.93
N PRO A 141 8.55 -8.02 -9.15
CA PRO A 141 9.84 -7.34 -9.36
C PRO A 141 9.86 -5.92 -8.80
N ALA A 142 8.79 -5.15 -8.95
CA ALA A 142 8.69 -3.80 -8.42
C ALA A 142 8.62 -3.80 -6.88
N ALA A 143 7.89 -4.74 -6.29
CA ALA A 143 7.86 -4.93 -4.85
C ALA A 143 9.25 -5.31 -4.31
N CYS A 144 9.97 -6.22 -4.99
CA CYS A 144 11.34 -6.59 -4.64
C CYS A 144 12.29 -5.39 -4.69
N ASP A 145 12.23 -4.58 -5.75
CA ASP A 145 13.07 -3.38 -5.91
C ASP A 145 12.82 -2.39 -4.76
N THR A 146 11.56 -2.08 -4.50
CA THR A 146 11.17 -1.13 -3.45
C THR A 146 11.58 -1.61 -2.05
N ILE A 147 11.38 -2.89 -1.73
CA ILE A 147 11.81 -3.47 -0.44
C ILE A 147 13.33 -3.39 -0.31
N CYS A 148 14.09 -3.77 -1.35
CA CYS A 148 15.55 -3.73 -1.30
C CYS A 148 16.06 -2.30 -1.12
N ARG A 149 15.50 -1.33 -1.83
CA ARG A 149 15.86 0.09 -1.68
C ARG A 149 15.58 0.58 -0.28
N HIS A 150 14.39 0.29 0.24
CA HIS A 150 14.01 0.69 1.59
C HIS A 150 14.99 0.16 2.64
N LEU A 151 15.34 -1.11 2.58
CA LEU A 151 16.29 -1.71 3.51
C LEU A 151 17.68 -1.09 3.38
N THR A 152 18.13 -0.79 2.14
CA THR A 152 19.43 -0.18 1.89
C THR A 152 19.48 1.28 2.32
N ASP A 153 18.47 2.09 1.94
CA ASP A 153 18.45 3.53 2.19
C ASP A 153 18.40 3.87 3.68
N PHE A 154 17.78 3.00 4.48
CA PHE A 154 17.64 3.19 5.93
C PHE A 154 18.55 2.28 6.76
N ASP A 155 19.49 1.56 6.13
CA ASP A 155 20.40 0.60 6.80
C ASP A 155 19.64 -0.38 7.72
N ARG A 156 18.55 -0.96 7.19
CA ARG A 156 17.66 -1.87 7.92
C ARG A 156 17.71 -3.29 7.38
N LYS A 157 17.29 -4.23 8.21
CA LYS A 157 17.17 -5.66 7.86
C LYS A 157 15.70 -6.07 7.96
N PRO A 158 15.31 -7.17 7.29
CA PRO A 158 13.96 -7.72 7.45
C PRO A 158 13.57 -7.98 8.91
N SER A 159 14.54 -8.37 9.76
CA SER A 159 14.35 -8.61 11.20
C SER A 159 13.96 -7.38 12.02
N ASP A 160 14.10 -6.18 11.45
CA ASP A 160 13.74 -4.92 12.12
C ASP A 160 12.24 -4.60 11.98
N TYR A 161 11.49 -5.48 11.29
CA TYR A 161 10.07 -5.34 11.03
C TYR A 161 9.28 -6.52 11.60
N ASP A 162 8.17 -6.23 12.25
CA ASP A 162 7.20 -7.23 12.69
C ASP A 162 6.38 -7.76 11.52
N ALA A 163 6.12 -6.94 10.51
CA ALA A 163 5.39 -7.30 9.31
C ALA A 163 5.83 -6.49 8.08
N ILE A 164 5.85 -7.12 6.93
CA ILE A 164 5.97 -6.49 5.61
C ILE A 164 4.70 -6.85 4.84
N ILE A 165 3.96 -5.83 4.44
CA ILE A 165 2.64 -6.01 3.81
C ILE A 165 2.71 -5.55 2.36
N THR A 166 2.28 -6.41 1.43
CA THR A 166 2.12 -6.06 0.01
C THR A 166 0.65 -6.05 -0.39
N GLY A 167 0.31 -5.27 -1.41
CA GLY A 167 -1.00 -5.32 -2.06
C GLY A 167 -1.03 -6.41 -3.12
N ASP A 168 -2.02 -7.26 -3.05
CA ASP A 168 -2.54 -8.17 -4.08
C ASP A 168 -1.53 -8.82 -5.04
N LEU A 169 -0.37 -9.27 -4.55
CA LEU A 169 0.55 -10.09 -5.34
C LEU A 169 -0.06 -11.48 -5.61
N GLY A 170 -0.90 -11.94 -4.71
CA GLY A 170 -1.51 -13.26 -4.76
C GLY A 170 -0.48 -14.40 -4.62
N VAL A 171 -0.94 -15.63 -4.80
CA VAL A 171 -0.11 -16.84 -4.59
C VAL A 171 1.13 -16.85 -5.49
N VAL A 172 0.97 -16.53 -6.76
CA VAL A 172 2.07 -16.59 -7.75
C VAL A 172 3.04 -15.44 -7.52
N GLY A 173 2.54 -14.20 -7.38
CA GLY A 173 3.39 -13.04 -7.17
C GLY A 173 4.18 -13.10 -5.87
N GLN A 174 3.58 -13.60 -4.79
CA GLN A 174 4.28 -13.79 -3.51
C GLN A 174 5.46 -14.76 -3.66
N ARG A 175 5.28 -15.88 -4.35
CA ARG A 175 6.36 -16.85 -4.60
C ARG A 175 7.49 -16.22 -5.39
N ILE A 176 7.16 -15.50 -6.45
CA ILE A 176 8.16 -14.77 -7.27
C ILE A 176 8.91 -13.75 -6.42
N LEU A 177 8.20 -12.98 -5.59
CA LEU A 177 8.84 -12.04 -4.66
C LEU A 177 9.85 -12.72 -3.75
N PHE A 178 9.48 -13.86 -3.15
CA PHE A 178 10.39 -14.60 -2.26
C PHE A 178 11.61 -15.14 -3.00
N ASP A 179 11.46 -15.60 -4.23
CA ASP A 179 12.58 -16.08 -5.03
C ASP A 179 13.53 -14.94 -5.39
N LEU A 180 13.01 -13.80 -5.84
CA LEU A 180 13.80 -12.60 -6.17
C LEU A 180 14.55 -12.05 -4.94
N LEU A 181 13.92 -12.01 -3.78
CA LEU A 181 14.58 -11.58 -2.55
C LEU A 181 15.65 -12.56 -2.09
N ARG A 182 15.42 -13.87 -2.25
CA ARG A 182 16.39 -14.90 -1.92
C ARG A 182 17.65 -14.78 -2.77
N GLU A 183 17.53 -14.46 -4.06
CA GLU A 183 18.69 -14.18 -4.94
C GLU A 183 19.53 -13.01 -4.44
N LYS A 184 18.92 -12.08 -3.70
CA LYS A 184 19.59 -10.94 -3.06
C LYS A 184 20.06 -11.23 -1.62
N GLY A 185 19.93 -12.48 -1.16
CA GLY A 185 20.29 -12.89 0.20
C GLY A 185 19.31 -12.44 1.29
N LEU A 186 18.09 -12.04 0.91
CA LEU A 186 17.05 -11.57 1.82
C LEU A 186 15.95 -12.62 1.98
N SER A 187 15.36 -12.70 3.18
CA SER A 187 14.19 -13.54 3.46
C SER A 187 13.19 -12.76 4.29
N ILE A 188 11.95 -12.72 3.81
CA ILE A 188 10.82 -12.05 4.48
C ILE A 188 9.64 -13.02 4.73
N SER A 189 9.77 -14.28 4.40
CA SER A 189 8.64 -15.23 4.36
C SER A 189 7.92 -15.40 5.68
N SER A 190 8.59 -15.18 6.82
CA SER A 190 8.00 -15.31 8.15
C SER A 190 7.21 -14.09 8.62
N ILE A 191 7.41 -12.95 7.96
CA ILE A 191 6.82 -11.66 8.35
C ILE A 191 6.02 -11.03 7.20
N HIS A 192 5.97 -11.68 6.04
CA HIS A 192 5.29 -11.16 4.87
C HIS A 192 3.80 -11.53 4.88
N HIS A 193 2.98 -10.52 4.63
CA HIS A 193 1.53 -10.65 4.43
C HIS A 193 1.15 -10.01 3.09
N ASP A 194 0.36 -10.74 2.33
CA ASP A 194 -0.18 -10.23 1.06
C ASP A 194 -1.69 -9.99 1.20
N CYS A 195 -2.15 -8.80 0.86
CA CYS A 195 -3.56 -8.42 1.03
C CYS A 195 -4.49 -9.33 0.21
N GLY A 196 -4.07 -9.75 -0.98
CA GLY A 196 -4.85 -10.65 -1.84
C GLY A 196 -4.93 -12.09 -1.36
N LEU A 197 -4.16 -12.47 -0.34
CA LEU A 197 -4.20 -13.79 0.30
C LEU A 197 -4.97 -13.79 1.62
N LEU A 198 -5.35 -12.62 2.12
CA LEU A 198 -6.10 -12.47 3.38
C LEU A 198 -7.63 -12.51 3.20
N ILE A 199 -8.11 -12.62 1.95
CA ILE A 199 -9.53 -12.62 1.55
C ILE A 199 -9.92 -13.90 0.83
#